data_98cace71e25a050300830fc11188d103
#
_entry.id   98cace71e25a050300830fc11188d103
#
_cell.length_a   1.000
_cell.length_b   1.000
_cell.length_c   1.000
_cell.angle_alpha   90.00
_cell.angle_beta   90.00
_cell.angle_gamma   90.00
#
_symmetry.space_group_name_H-M   'P 1'
#
loop_
_entity.id
_entity.type
_entity.pdbx_description
1 polymer ?
#
loop_
_entity_poly.entity_id
_entity_poly.type
_entity_poly.pdbx_seq_one_letter_code
_entity_poly.pdbx_strand_id
1 'polypeptide(L)'
;TLDIHASEDAGDNDESQMRAQLDELEEMVHGFDFARMLVRYRTAMLEGDDEVKSCVARWLRGEYRTKTEAKADLGTSTIITDDDWYDYVKLLARFLVGAGYKGLIVMIDELVNLYKIPNAITRQYNYEKILTMYNDTLQGKAHHLGIIMGGTPTSIEDRRRGVFSYEALRSRLTQG
;
A
#
# COMPACT_ATOMS: atom_id res chain seq x y z
N THR A 1 6.85 -44.21 9.35
CA THR A 1 8.16 -43.63 8.86
C THR A 1 7.99 -42.84 7.56
N LEU A 2 6.78 -42.81 6.94
CA LEU A 2 6.51 -42.08 5.69
C LEU A 2 5.95 -40.66 5.93
N ASP A 3 5.40 -40.40 7.13
CA ASP A 3 4.75 -39.09 7.41
C ASP A 3 5.70 -37.96 7.85
N ILE A 4 6.90 -38.29 8.30
CA ILE A 4 7.88 -37.31 8.78
C ILE A 4 8.56 -36.57 7.62
N HIS A 5 8.86 -37.27 6.53
CA HIS A 5 9.49 -36.68 5.35
C HIS A 5 8.53 -35.77 4.55
N ALA A 6 7.24 -36.05 4.55
CA ALA A 6 6.24 -35.21 3.87
C ALA A 6 6.04 -33.85 4.56
N SER A 7 6.26 -33.77 5.88
CA SER A 7 6.13 -32.50 6.62
C SER A 7 7.38 -31.60 6.52
N GLU A 8 8.57 -32.20 6.35
CA GLU A 8 9.82 -31.46 6.14
C GLU A 8 9.90 -30.87 4.73
N ASP A 9 9.53 -31.63 3.70
CA ASP A 9 9.46 -31.16 2.31
C ASP A 9 8.41 -30.05 2.10
N ALA A 10 7.28 -30.08 2.81
CA ALA A 10 6.27 -29.04 2.74
C ALA A 10 6.75 -27.72 3.41
N GLY A 11 7.50 -27.81 4.50
CA GLY A 11 8.08 -26.64 5.19
C GLY A 11 9.18 -25.96 4.38
N ASP A 12 10.04 -26.73 3.73
CA ASP A 12 11.16 -26.21 2.93
C ASP A 12 10.66 -25.56 1.62
N ASN A 13 9.61 -26.12 1.03
CA ASN A 13 8.96 -25.53 -0.15
C ASN A 13 8.23 -24.21 0.17
N ASP A 14 7.61 -24.12 1.35
CA ASP A 14 6.92 -22.91 1.82
C ASP A 14 7.91 -21.77 2.13
N GLU A 15 9.07 -22.12 2.70
CA GLU A 15 10.12 -21.16 2.99
C GLU A 15 10.84 -20.65 1.72
N SER A 16 11.08 -21.51 0.74
CA SER A 16 11.67 -21.13 -0.54
C SER A 16 10.73 -20.27 -1.38
N GLN A 17 9.41 -20.56 -1.39
CA GLN A 17 8.41 -19.73 -2.03
C GLN A 17 8.32 -18.33 -1.39
N MET A 18 8.34 -18.28 -0.08
CA MET A 18 8.31 -17.01 0.63
C MET A 18 9.56 -16.15 0.35
N ARG A 19 10.74 -16.75 0.28
CA ARG A 19 11.97 -16.04 -0.11
C ARG A 19 11.86 -15.44 -1.50
N ALA A 20 11.43 -16.22 -2.50
CA ALA A 20 11.24 -15.75 -3.85
C ALA A 20 10.24 -14.57 -3.94
N GLN A 21 9.17 -14.59 -3.13
CA GLN A 21 8.22 -13.49 -3.05
C GLN A 21 8.83 -12.22 -2.42
N LEU A 22 9.65 -12.39 -1.39
CA LEU A 22 10.33 -11.26 -0.75
C LEU A 22 11.35 -10.63 -1.69
N ASP A 23 12.11 -11.43 -2.45
CA ASP A 23 13.07 -10.96 -3.44
C ASP A 23 12.38 -10.10 -4.53
N GLU A 24 11.21 -10.54 -5.03
CA GLU A 24 10.43 -9.74 -5.98
C GLU A 24 9.92 -8.42 -5.39
N LEU A 25 9.57 -8.41 -4.10
CA LEU A 25 9.14 -7.17 -3.44
C LEU A 25 10.30 -6.20 -3.25
N GLU A 26 11.51 -6.70 -2.96
CA GLU A 26 12.70 -5.88 -2.74
C GLU A 26 13.12 -5.10 -4.00
N GLU A 27 12.79 -5.56 -5.20
CA GLU A 27 13.01 -4.85 -6.46
C GLU A 27 12.11 -3.62 -6.63
N MET A 28 11.00 -3.55 -5.89
CA MET A 28 10.06 -2.43 -5.94
C MET A 28 10.53 -1.26 -5.05
N VAL A 29 10.03 -0.07 -5.36
CA VAL A 29 10.25 1.13 -4.53
C VAL A 29 9.78 0.85 -3.11
N HIS A 30 10.62 1.11 -2.11
CA HIS A 30 10.41 0.80 -0.68
C HIS A 30 10.28 -0.70 -0.35
N GLY A 31 10.53 -1.59 -1.31
CA GLY A 31 10.33 -3.03 -1.17
C GLY A 31 11.17 -3.66 -0.07
N PHE A 32 12.43 -3.26 0.06
CA PHE A 32 13.34 -3.77 1.09
C PHE A 32 12.80 -3.57 2.52
N ASP A 33 12.36 -2.35 2.85
CA ASP A 33 11.80 -2.08 4.19
C ASP A 33 10.49 -2.82 4.41
N PHE A 34 9.64 -2.92 3.38
CA PHE A 34 8.38 -3.64 3.45
C PHE A 34 8.61 -5.15 3.67
N ALA A 35 9.48 -5.79 2.88
CA ALA A 35 9.83 -7.20 3.02
C ALA A 35 10.41 -7.50 4.42
N ARG A 36 11.30 -6.65 4.90
CA ARG A 36 11.87 -6.76 6.25
C ARG A 36 10.81 -6.69 7.34
N MET A 37 9.79 -5.84 7.21
CA MET A 37 8.68 -5.79 8.17
C MET A 37 7.82 -7.05 8.12
N LEU A 38 7.57 -7.63 6.94
CA LEU A 38 6.84 -8.89 6.79
C LEU A 38 7.59 -10.05 7.48
N VAL A 39 8.90 -10.15 7.26
CA VAL A 39 9.74 -11.16 7.95
C VAL A 39 9.66 -10.98 9.47
N ARG A 40 9.79 -9.74 9.96
CA ARG A 40 9.72 -9.45 11.39
C ARG A 40 8.35 -9.80 11.99
N TYR A 41 7.27 -9.54 11.27
CA TYR A 41 5.93 -9.95 11.68
C TYR A 41 5.80 -11.47 11.82
N ARG A 42 6.29 -12.21 10.80
CA ARG A 42 6.28 -13.67 10.82
C ARG A 42 7.08 -14.24 11.99
N THR A 43 8.30 -13.73 12.21
CA THR A 43 9.16 -14.16 13.34
C THR A 43 8.44 -13.94 14.66
N ALA A 44 7.90 -12.74 14.89
CA ALA A 44 7.15 -12.41 16.10
C ALA A 44 5.89 -13.29 16.27
N MET A 45 5.24 -13.66 15.17
CA MET A 45 4.11 -14.57 15.21
C MET A 45 4.51 -15.98 15.65
N LEU A 46 5.65 -16.50 15.18
CA LEU A 46 6.18 -17.81 15.53
C LEU A 46 6.68 -17.87 16.98
N GLU A 47 7.26 -16.78 17.47
CA GLU A 47 7.77 -16.63 18.83
C GLU A 47 6.68 -16.28 19.85
N GLY A 48 5.48 -15.93 19.38
CA GLY A 48 4.37 -15.49 20.26
C GLY A 48 4.57 -14.07 20.81
N ASP A 49 5.40 -13.25 20.16
CA ASP A 49 5.67 -11.86 20.55
C ASP A 49 4.57 -10.92 20.01
N ASP A 50 3.52 -10.75 20.81
CA ASP A 50 2.37 -9.90 20.44
C ASP A 50 2.72 -8.41 20.42
N GLU A 51 3.73 -7.98 21.17
CA GLU A 51 4.17 -6.58 21.18
C GLU A 51 4.83 -6.21 19.85
N VAL A 52 5.81 -6.98 19.39
CA VAL A 52 6.45 -6.77 18.09
C VAL A 52 5.46 -6.89 16.95
N LYS A 53 4.53 -7.87 16.97
CA LYS A 53 3.45 -7.97 15.98
C LYS A 53 2.61 -6.69 15.90
N SER A 54 2.23 -6.15 17.05
CA SER A 54 1.47 -4.90 17.14
C SER A 54 2.24 -3.72 16.58
N CYS A 55 3.54 -3.61 16.90
CA CYS A 55 4.41 -2.56 16.37
C CYS A 55 4.56 -2.64 14.85
N VAL A 56 4.75 -3.85 14.30
CA VAL A 56 4.84 -4.03 12.84
C VAL A 56 3.50 -3.70 12.16
N ALA A 57 2.37 -4.15 12.72
CA ALA A 57 1.05 -3.83 12.19
C ALA A 57 0.79 -2.30 12.21
N ARG A 58 1.23 -1.62 13.26
CA ARG A 58 1.19 -0.16 13.37
C ARG A 58 2.04 0.52 12.30
N TRP A 59 3.24 -0.04 12.01
CA TRP A 59 4.10 0.46 10.95
C TRP A 59 3.45 0.30 9.56
N LEU A 60 2.90 -0.87 9.26
CA LEU A 60 2.20 -1.15 8.00
C LEU A 60 0.96 -0.26 7.77
N ARG A 61 0.33 0.22 8.86
CA ARG A 61 -0.79 1.17 8.78
C ARG A 61 -0.35 2.63 8.67
N GLY A 62 0.97 2.92 8.65
CA GLY A 62 1.48 4.29 8.58
C GLY A 62 1.22 5.13 9.84
N GLU A 63 1.11 4.51 11.02
CA GLU A 63 0.76 5.20 12.26
C GLU A 63 1.96 5.77 13.02
N TYR A 64 3.19 5.47 12.59
CA TYR A 64 4.40 6.09 13.14
C TYR A 64 4.56 7.52 12.63
N ARG A 65 4.67 8.46 13.56
CA ARG A 65 4.81 9.88 13.23
C ARG A 65 6.26 10.33 13.12
N THR A 66 7.18 9.62 13.78
CA THR A 66 8.60 9.95 13.78
C THR A 66 9.46 8.72 13.54
N LYS A 67 10.59 8.94 12.86
CA LYS A 67 11.62 7.90 12.64
C LYS A 67 12.24 7.42 13.96
N THR A 68 12.31 8.29 14.95
CA THR A 68 12.87 7.95 16.28
C THR A 68 11.99 6.91 16.98
N GLU A 69 10.68 7.07 16.92
CA GLU A 69 9.72 6.15 17.49
C GLU A 69 9.81 4.77 16.78
N ALA A 70 9.78 4.74 15.45
CA ALA A 70 9.93 3.51 14.67
C ALA A 70 11.28 2.81 14.94
N LYS A 71 12.34 3.59 15.18
CA LYS A 71 13.66 3.05 15.52
C LYS A 71 13.68 2.42 16.91
N ALA A 72 13.00 3.00 17.90
CA ALA A 72 12.91 2.44 19.24
C ALA A 72 12.13 1.11 19.23
N ASP A 73 10.97 1.07 18.56
CA ASP A 73 10.08 -0.09 18.57
C ASP A 73 10.53 -1.21 17.60
N LEU A 74 11.03 -0.83 16.43
CA LEU A 74 11.28 -1.76 15.33
C LEU A 74 12.71 -1.74 14.78
N GLY A 75 13.60 -0.91 15.31
CA GLY A 75 14.96 -0.79 14.82
C GLY A 75 15.08 -0.26 13.38
N THR A 76 14.00 0.32 12.82
CA THR A 76 13.99 0.93 11.49
C THR A 76 13.86 2.45 11.59
N SER A 77 14.55 3.16 10.69
CA SER A 77 14.40 4.62 10.55
C SER A 77 13.47 4.99 9.40
N THR A 78 12.81 4.02 8.78
CA THR A 78 11.84 4.22 7.71
C THR A 78 10.43 4.21 8.30
N ILE A 79 9.60 5.15 7.87
CA ILE A 79 8.16 5.23 8.20
C ILE A 79 7.38 5.49 6.91
N ILE A 80 6.16 5.02 6.86
CA ILE A 80 5.24 5.33 5.75
C ILE A 80 4.73 6.75 5.95
N THR A 81 4.84 7.56 4.90
CA THR A 81 4.46 8.98 4.91
C THR A 81 3.36 9.28 3.88
N ASP A 82 2.83 10.51 3.92
CA ASP A 82 1.85 10.97 2.92
C ASP A 82 2.43 10.99 1.49
N ASP A 83 3.75 10.98 1.34
CA ASP A 83 4.39 11.02 0.03
C ASP A 83 4.53 9.65 -0.62
N ASP A 84 4.70 8.61 0.17
CA ASP A 84 5.08 7.26 -0.29
C ASP A 84 4.04 6.16 0.01
N TRP A 85 2.97 6.45 0.75
CA TRP A 85 1.95 5.44 1.12
C TRP A 85 1.39 4.66 -0.08
N TYR A 86 1.30 5.29 -1.26
CA TYR A 86 0.77 4.63 -2.45
C TYR A 86 1.72 3.54 -2.97
N ASP A 87 3.03 3.73 -2.83
CA ASP A 87 4.01 2.69 -3.18
C ASP A 87 3.86 1.47 -2.25
N TYR A 88 3.59 1.69 -0.97
CA TYR A 88 3.28 0.61 -0.04
C TYR A 88 1.96 -0.12 -0.34
N VAL A 89 0.96 0.57 -0.87
CA VAL A 89 -0.27 -0.07 -1.36
C VAL A 89 0.04 -0.99 -2.56
N LYS A 90 0.89 -0.57 -3.48
CA LYS A 90 1.35 -1.43 -4.61
C LYS A 90 2.12 -2.65 -4.12
N LEU A 91 3.02 -2.47 -3.13
CA LEU A 91 3.73 -3.58 -2.47
C LEU A 91 2.76 -4.57 -1.82
N LEU A 92 1.76 -4.07 -1.09
CA LEU A 92 0.74 -4.91 -0.48
C LEU A 92 -0.07 -5.70 -1.53
N ALA A 93 -0.44 -5.07 -2.64
CA ALA A 93 -1.12 -5.76 -3.74
C ALA A 93 -0.27 -6.89 -4.31
N ARG A 94 1.04 -6.67 -4.51
CA ARG A 94 1.98 -7.68 -4.99
C ARG A 94 2.15 -8.82 -3.99
N PHE A 95 2.32 -8.51 -2.72
CA PHE A 95 2.42 -9.49 -1.63
C PHE A 95 1.18 -10.39 -1.57
N LEU A 96 -0.02 -9.82 -1.66
CA LEU A 96 -1.27 -10.58 -1.64
C LEU A 96 -1.38 -11.56 -2.82
N VAL A 97 -0.89 -11.19 -4.00
CA VAL A 97 -0.82 -12.12 -5.15
C VAL A 97 0.11 -13.29 -4.85
N GLY A 98 1.27 -13.04 -4.27
CA GLY A 98 2.17 -14.08 -3.81
C GLY A 98 1.54 -14.99 -2.75
N ALA A 99 0.67 -14.46 -1.90
CA ALA A 99 -0.11 -15.23 -0.93
C ALA A 99 -1.34 -15.95 -1.52
N GLY A 100 -1.50 -15.97 -2.86
CA GLY A 100 -2.56 -16.71 -3.55
C GLY A 100 -3.84 -15.92 -3.81
N TYR A 101 -3.89 -14.63 -3.47
CA TYR A 101 -5.02 -13.76 -3.82
C TYR A 101 -4.90 -13.28 -5.28
N LYS A 102 -6.02 -12.89 -5.89
CA LYS A 102 -6.01 -12.39 -7.27
C LYS A 102 -5.55 -10.92 -7.39
N GLY A 103 -5.53 -10.20 -6.29
CA GLY A 103 -5.17 -8.79 -6.23
C GLY A 103 -5.81 -8.08 -5.04
N LEU A 104 -5.69 -6.77 -5.03
CA LEU A 104 -6.21 -5.86 -4.01
C LEU A 104 -7.19 -4.86 -4.65
N ILE A 105 -8.34 -4.66 -4.03
CA ILE A 105 -9.26 -3.55 -4.36
C ILE A 105 -9.26 -2.58 -3.18
N VAL A 106 -8.86 -1.34 -3.44
CA VAL A 106 -8.88 -0.24 -2.47
C VAL A 106 -10.11 0.62 -2.74
N MET A 107 -10.95 0.79 -1.75
CA MET A 107 -12.12 1.67 -1.82
C MET A 107 -11.82 2.96 -1.04
N ILE A 108 -11.77 4.08 -1.75
CA ILE A 108 -11.59 5.41 -1.17
C ILE A 108 -12.95 6.10 -1.20
N ASP A 109 -13.57 6.17 -0.05
CA ASP A 109 -14.86 6.86 0.12
C ASP A 109 -14.65 8.34 0.49
N GLU A 110 -15.69 9.11 0.34
CA GLU A 110 -15.73 10.53 0.74
C GLU A 110 -14.69 11.45 0.09
N LEU A 111 -14.55 11.44 -1.25
CA LEU A 111 -13.77 12.47 -1.98
C LEU A 111 -14.19 13.91 -1.63
N VAL A 112 -15.36 14.07 -1.01
CA VAL A 112 -15.82 15.36 -0.45
C VAL A 112 -14.83 15.92 0.58
N ASN A 113 -14.03 15.10 1.24
CA ASN A 113 -13.02 15.59 2.19
C ASN A 113 -11.89 16.34 1.47
N LEU A 114 -11.51 15.90 0.26
CA LEU A 114 -10.56 16.65 -0.58
C LEU A 114 -11.17 17.98 -1.04
N TYR A 115 -12.44 17.98 -1.43
CA TYR A 115 -13.18 19.19 -1.81
C TYR A 115 -13.22 20.23 -0.67
N LYS A 116 -13.34 19.79 0.58
CA LYS A 116 -13.37 20.64 1.78
C LYS A 116 -12.01 21.25 2.13
N ILE A 117 -10.89 20.78 1.61
CA ILE A 117 -9.55 21.33 1.90
C ILE A 117 -9.54 22.82 1.52
N PRO A 118 -9.32 23.74 2.46
CA PRO A 118 -9.39 25.19 2.18
C PRO A 118 -8.25 25.65 1.26
N ASN A 119 -7.06 25.17 1.49
CA ASN A 119 -5.86 25.55 0.73
C ASN A 119 -5.90 24.92 -0.67
N ALA A 120 -5.86 25.76 -1.71
CA ALA A 120 -5.92 25.32 -3.11
C ALA A 120 -4.70 24.48 -3.52
N ILE A 121 -3.51 24.84 -3.03
CA ILE A 121 -2.26 24.12 -3.35
C ILE A 121 -2.31 22.71 -2.77
N THR A 122 -2.67 22.58 -1.49
CA THR A 122 -2.81 21.27 -0.83
C THR A 122 -3.86 20.41 -1.53
N ARG A 123 -4.98 21.01 -1.92
CA ARG A 123 -6.05 20.31 -2.65
C ARG A 123 -5.57 19.81 -4.01
N GLN A 124 -4.88 20.66 -4.78
CA GLN A 124 -4.31 20.29 -6.06
C GLN A 124 -3.29 19.16 -5.92
N TYR A 125 -2.41 19.20 -4.93
CA TYR A 125 -1.45 18.15 -4.63
C TYR A 125 -2.13 16.78 -4.42
N ASN A 126 -3.27 16.74 -3.72
CA ASN A 126 -4.05 15.50 -3.58
C ASN A 126 -4.67 15.05 -4.91
N TYR A 127 -5.11 15.96 -5.77
CA TYR A 127 -5.61 15.61 -7.11
C TYR A 127 -4.49 15.08 -8.02
N GLU A 128 -3.27 15.58 -7.88
CA GLU A 128 -2.09 15.04 -8.58
C GLU A 128 -1.79 13.60 -8.16
N LYS A 129 -1.98 13.25 -6.88
CA LYS A 129 -1.87 11.86 -6.42
C LYS A 129 -2.93 10.96 -7.06
N ILE A 130 -4.18 11.42 -7.15
CA ILE A 130 -5.24 10.68 -7.86
C ILE A 130 -4.85 10.47 -9.33
N LEU A 131 -4.31 11.50 -9.99
CA LEU A 131 -3.83 11.39 -11.37
C LEU A 131 -2.71 10.36 -11.51
N THR A 132 -1.78 10.32 -10.56
CA THR A 132 -0.69 9.33 -10.53
C THR A 132 -1.26 7.92 -10.44
N MET A 133 -2.20 7.65 -9.53
CA MET A 133 -2.88 6.36 -9.41
C MET A 133 -3.58 5.95 -10.70
N TYR A 134 -4.29 6.88 -11.33
CA TYR A 134 -4.98 6.65 -12.60
C TYR A 134 -3.98 6.29 -13.72
N ASN A 135 -2.92 7.07 -13.86
CA ASN A 135 -1.89 6.83 -14.87
C ASN A 135 -1.15 5.50 -14.64
N ASP A 136 -0.82 5.15 -13.40
CA ASP A 136 -0.16 3.89 -13.06
C ASP A 136 -1.03 2.68 -13.42
N THR A 137 -2.34 2.79 -13.22
CA THR A 137 -3.30 1.75 -13.63
C THR A 137 -3.32 1.58 -15.15
N LEU A 138 -3.34 2.68 -15.91
CA LEU A 138 -3.34 2.62 -17.40
C LEU A 138 -2.00 2.16 -17.97
N GLN A 139 -0.89 2.51 -17.33
CA GLN A 139 0.46 2.19 -17.80
C GLN A 139 0.96 0.80 -17.34
N GLY A 140 0.12 0.06 -16.62
CA GLY A 140 0.49 -1.24 -16.07
C GLY A 140 1.58 -1.17 -14.99
N LYS A 141 1.67 -0.07 -14.25
CA LYS A 141 2.58 0.07 -13.09
C LYS A 141 1.92 -0.33 -11.77
N ALA A 142 0.59 -0.37 -11.74
CA ALA A 142 -0.21 -0.82 -10.60
C ALA A 142 -0.83 -2.18 -10.92
N HIS A 143 0.00 -3.23 -10.97
CA HIS A 143 -0.46 -4.59 -11.24
C HIS A 143 -1.31 -5.11 -10.08
N HIS A 144 -2.38 -5.83 -10.41
CA HIS A 144 -3.28 -6.48 -9.44
C HIS A 144 -3.89 -5.53 -8.40
N LEU A 145 -3.96 -4.24 -8.71
CA LEU A 145 -4.54 -3.20 -7.87
C LEU A 145 -5.70 -2.53 -8.57
N GLY A 146 -6.89 -2.63 -8.00
CA GLY A 146 -8.07 -1.86 -8.39
C GLY A 146 -8.35 -0.75 -7.40
N ILE A 147 -8.74 0.45 -7.86
CA ILE A 147 -9.09 1.57 -6.98
C ILE A 147 -10.48 2.06 -7.35
N ILE A 148 -11.36 2.09 -6.36
CA ILE A 148 -12.73 2.61 -6.49
C ILE A 148 -12.81 3.85 -5.61
N MET A 149 -13.24 4.98 -6.19
CA MET A 149 -13.37 6.24 -5.48
C MET A 149 -14.83 6.69 -5.48
N GLY A 150 -15.36 7.01 -4.30
CA GLY A 150 -16.72 7.52 -4.09
C GLY A 150 -16.72 9.01 -3.77
N GLY A 151 -17.68 9.74 -4.30
CA GLY A 151 -17.85 11.17 -4.01
C GLY A 151 -19.23 11.68 -4.41
N THR A 152 -19.58 12.87 -3.94
CA THR A 152 -20.80 13.57 -4.36
C THR A 152 -20.59 14.23 -5.74
N PRO A 153 -21.64 14.44 -6.54
CA PRO A 153 -21.51 15.17 -7.80
C PRO A 153 -20.77 16.50 -7.64
N THR A 154 -21.08 17.27 -6.61
CA THR A 154 -20.40 18.53 -6.33
C THR A 154 -18.90 18.36 -6.08
N SER A 155 -18.49 17.33 -5.32
CA SER A 155 -17.06 17.08 -5.04
C SER A 155 -16.28 16.65 -6.27
N ILE A 156 -16.95 16.13 -7.28
CA ILE A 156 -16.34 15.69 -8.53
C ILE A 156 -16.42 16.78 -9.60
N GLU A 157 -17.61 17.30 -9.88
CA GLU A 157 -17.91 18.11 -11.08
C GLU A 157 -17.63 19.60 -10.90
N ASP A 158 -17.55 20.13 -9.66
CA ASP A 158 -17.26 21.54 -9.44
C ASP A 158 -15.90 21.93 -10.03
N ARG A 159 -15.94 22.82 -11.03
CA ARG A 159 -14.76 23.28 -11.77
C ARG A 159 -13.84 24.22 -10.98
N ARG A 160 -14.23 24.67 -9.79
CA ARG A 160 -13.43 25.55 -8.95
C ARG A 160 -12.68 24.78 -7.86
N ARG A 161 -13.30 23.73 -7.30
CA ARG A 161 -12.77 23.01 -6.13
C ARG A 161 -12.86 21.50 -6.23
N GLY A 162 -13.74 20.95 -7.06
CA GLY A 162 -13.92 19.52 -7.26
C GLY A 162 -12.75 18.87 -8.01
N VAL A 163 -12.86 17.57 -8.21
CA VAL A 163 -11.88 16.80 -8.99
C VAL A 163 -11.70 17.39 -10.40
N PHE A 164 -12.78 17.89 -11.01
CA PHE A 164 -12.77 18.53 -12.34
C PHE A 164 -12.17 19.94 -12.36
N SER A 165 -11.79 20.51 -11.21
CA SER A 165 -10.97 21.71 -11.16
C SER A 165 -9.54 21.44 -11.64
N TYR A 166 -9.09 20.17 -11.58
CA TYR A 166 -7.81 19.75 -12.10
C TYR A 166 -7.97 19.19 -13.53
N GLU A 167 -7.55 19.99 -14.51
CA GLU A 167 -7.79 19.74 -15.93
C GLU A 167 -7.32 18.36 -16.38
N ALA A 168 -6.16 17.91 -15.89
CA ALA A 168 -5.60 16.63 -16.25
C ALA A 168 -6.47 15.43 -15.79
N LEU A 169 -7.16 15.52 -14.66
CA LEU A 169 -8.13 14.52 -14.23
C LEU A 169 -9.44 14.64 -15.01
N ARG A 170 -9.93 15.87 -15.20
CA ARG A 170 -11.17 16.10 -15.95
C ARG A 170 -11.12 15.48 -17.34
N SER A 171 -10.03 15.73 -18.07
CA SER A 171 -9.89 15.20 -19.44
C SER A 171 -9.85 13.66 -19.51
N ARG A 172 -9.43 13.00 -18.45
CA ARG A 172 -9.34 11.53 -18.38
C ARG A 172 -10.62 10.86 -17.90
N LEU A 173 -11.31 11.49 -16.97
CA LEU A 173 -12.51 10.92 -16.33
C LEU A 173 -13.80 11.19 -17.15
N THR A 174 -13.78 12.14 -18.07
CA THR A 174 -14.94 12.48 -18.92
C THR A 174 -14.92 11.80 -20.29
N GLN A 175 -13.93 10.98 -20.59
CA GLN A 175 -13.83 10.23 -21.87
C GLN A 175 -14.47 8.84 -21.77
N GLY A 176 -15.52 8.67 -20.97
CA GLY A 176 -16.29 7.44 -20.86
C GLY A 176 -17.56 7.47 -21.71
#